data_f133332ef08c04809264603085ad32c3
#
_entry.id   f133332ef08c04809264603085ad32c3
#
_cell.length_a   1.000
_cell.length_b   1.000
_cell.length_c   1.000
_cell.angle_alpha   90.00
_cell.angle_beta   90.00
_cell.angle_gamma   90.00
#
_symmetry.space_group_name_H-M   'P 1'
#
loop_
_entity.id
_entity.type
_entity.pdbx_description
1 polymer ?
#
loop_
_entity_poly.entity_id
_entity_poly.type
_entity_poly.pdbx_seq_one_letter_code
_entity_poly.pdbx_strand_id
1 'polypeptide(L)'
;MITYSVAQVEALTGIKAHTLRIWERRYDFLDPARTPTNIRFYSDEQLKKLLNFGILVRNGYRISKLNKMSSEQVYEEVTKVLANPGSETSDEMKGLTLSMLEMSEEDFDDIFERQVIRKGFFRTITETIYPFLRYVGVLWTSNKAMIAQEHYISNLIRQKIIAAIERLSIPSKDAPAIVFFLLEGEEHEIGLLLASFVAKEMGWNIYYLGFGVPVANIRKVIEQVEPQLLMTMFVTPKVNKVNSFIDAILEGNDVSFMISGSEENLEAVTNSDQILKVHSPSDFQSKIESLHTDFLKLK
;
A
#
# COMPACT_ATOMS: atom_id res chain seq x y z
N MET A 1 22.38 -0.25 11.32
CA MET A 1 21.16 0.15 12.06
C MET A 1 20.33 1.01 11.11
N ILE A 2 19.09 0.62 10.85
CA ILE A 2 18.21 1.38 9.94
C ILE A 2 17.79 2.67 10.64
N THR A 3 17.85 3.78 9.92
CA THR A 3 17.47 5.10 10.43
C THR A 3 16.55 5.83 9.45
N TYR A 4 15.66 6.66 9.97
CA TYR A 4 14.61 7.35 9.21
C TYR A 4 14.73 8.86 9.35
N SER A 5 14.68 9.57 8.24
CA SER A 5 14.62 11.04 8.24
C SER A 5 13.26 11.54 8.76
N VAL A 6 13.19 12.81 9.15
CA VAL A 6 11.94 13.46 9.56
C VAL A 6 10.85 13.32 8.50
N ALA A 7 11.20 13.48 7.22
CA ALA A 7 10.25 13.35 6.11
C ALA A 7 9.69 11.91 5.97
N GLN A 8 10.54 10.90 6.14
CA GLN A 8 10.11 9.49 6.16
C GLN A 8 9.19 9.20 7.34
N VAL A 9 9.53 9.67 8.55
CA VAL A 9 8.68 9.49 9.74
C VAL A 9 7.33 10.18 9.54
N GLU A 10 7.30 11.43 9.06
CA GLU A 10 6.05 12.14 8.77
C GLU A 10 5.18 11.35 7.80
N ALA A 11 5.75 10.88 6.71
CA ALA A 11 5.04 10.12 5.70
C ALA A 11 4.51 8.76 6.20
N LEU A 12 5.32 8.02 6.97
CA LEU A 12 4.92 6.71 7.50
C LEU A 12 3.89 6.81 8.62
N THR A 13 4.01 7.80 9.49
CA THR A 13 3.15 7.92 10.69
C THR A 13 1.96 8.86 10.50
N GLY A 14 2.00 9.74 9.50
CA GLY A 14 1.06 10.85 9.33
C GLY A 14 1.21 11.97 10.37
N ILE A 15 2.26 11.92 11.20
CA ILE A 15 2.54 12.95 12.21
C ILE A 15 3.41 14.03 11.58
N LYS A 16 2.89 15.25 11.50
CA LYS A 16 3.60 16.36 10.86
C LYS A 16 4.93 16.69 11.54
N ALA A 17 5.95 17.08 10.74
CA ALA A 17 7.29 17.39 11.24
C ALA A 17 7.30 18.43 12.38
N HIS A 18 6.40 19.43 12.32
CA HIS A 18 6.28 20.40 13.41
C HIS A 18 5.74 19.78 14.70
N THR A 19 4.83 18.81 14.59
CA THR A 19 4.27 18.07 15.74
C THR A 19 5.35 17.19 16.38
N LEU A 20 6.16 16.49 15.58
CA LEU A 20 7.31 15.73 16.07
C LEU A 20 8.27 16.61 16.85
N ARG A 21 8.59 17.83 16.38
CA ARG A 21 9.44 18.79 17.08
C ARG A 21 8.83 19.29 18.40
N ILE A 22 7.50 19.39 18.46
CA ILE A 22 6.80 19.73 19.70
C ILE A 22 6.89 18.57 20.69
N TRP A 23 6.69 17.33 20.23
CA TRP A 23 6.75 16.16 21.08
C TRP A 23 8.18 15.91 21.62
N GLU A 24 9.21 16.02 20.78
CA GLU A 24 10.61 15.97 21.19
C GLU A 24 10.95 16.95 22.34
N ARG A 25 10.36 18.14 22.33
CA ARG A 25 10.60 19.15 23.37
C ARG A 25 9.80 18.97 24.65
N ARG A 26 8.65 18.27 24.56
CA ARG A 26 7.69 18.18 25.65
C ARG A 26 7.66 16.82 26.34
N TYR A 27 8.19 15.80 25.71
CA TYR A 27 8.06 14.43 26.19
C TYR A 27 9.37 13.68 26.01
N ASP A 28 9.76 12.91 27.03
CA ASP A 28 11.03 12.18 27.05
C ASP A 28 11.02 10.88 26.21
N PHE A 29 9.89 10.54 25.59
CA PHE A 29 9.79 9.30 24.80
C PHE A 29 10.41 9.42 23.41
N LEU A 30 10.73 10.62 22.95
CA LEU A 30 11.22 10.89 21.61
C LEU A 30 12.51 11.71 21.66
N ASP A 31 13.63 11.03 21.48
CA ASP A 31 14.96 11.63 21.42
C ASP A 31 15.68 11.20 20.14
N PRO A 32 15.42 11.88 18.99
CA PRO A 32 16.05 11.54 17.73
C PRO A 32 17.53 11.89 17.75
N ALA A 33 18.36 10.99 17.23
CA ALA A 33 19.76 11.29 16.99
C ALA A 33 19.91 12.36 15.91
N ARG A 34 21.10 13.01 15.86
CA ARG A 34 21.38 14.09 14.90
C ARG A 34 22.68 13.86 14.17
N THR A 35 22.69 14.23 12.90
CA THR A 35 23.93 14.29 12.11
C THR A 35 24.84 15.41 12.62
N PRO A 36 26.12 15.43 12.23
CA PRO A 36 27.00 16.58 12.48
C PRO A 36 26.47 17.90 11.95
N THR A 37 25.61 17.87 10.92
CA THR A 37 24.91 19.03 10.34
C THR A 37 23.56 19.32 11.01
N ASN A 38 23.31 18.71 12.20
CA ASN A 38 22.10 18.93 13.01
C ASN A 38 20.78 18.43 12.37
N ILE A 39 20.86 17.50 11.41
CA ILE A 39 19.66 16.88 10.82
C ILE A 39 19.22 15.71 11.71
N ARG A 40 17.92 15.67 12.06
CA ARG A 40 17.31 14.61 12.87
C ARG A 40 17.15 13.33 12.09
N PHE A 41 17.40 12.21 12.77
CA PHE A 41 17.02 10.88 12.30
C PHE A 41 16.55 10.01 13.48
N TYR A 42 15.63 9.12 13.18
CA TYR A 42 14.93 8.29 14.16
C TYR A 42 15.36 6.83 14.00
N SER A 43 15.46 6.11 15.11
CA SER A 43 15.69 4.66 15.10
C SER A 43 14.41 3.91 14.72
N ASP A 44 14.58 2.62 14.40
CA ASP A 44 13.46 1.71 14.15
C ASP A 44 12.49 1.66 15.33
N GLU A 45 12.99 1.60 16.56
CA GLU A 45 12.17 1.61 17.79
C GLU A 45 11.36 2.90 17.93
N GLN A 46 11.96 4.05 17.63
CA GLN A 46 11.26 5.34 17.67
C GLN A 46 10.19 5.41 16.59
N LEU A 47 10.46 4.92 15.38
CA LEU A 47 9.47 4.84 14.32
C LEU A 47 8.29 3.94 14.73
N LYS A 48 8.55 2.75 15.28
CA LYS A 48 7.52 1.83 15.79
C LYS A 48 6.60 2.52 16.79
N LYS A 49 7.18 3.21 17.76
CA LYS A 49 6.43 3.96 18.77
C LYS A 49 5.59 5.08 18.15
N LEU A 50 6.15 5.82 17.20
CA LEU A 50 5.45 6.90 16.51
C LEU A 50 4.32 6.40 15.61
N LEU A 51 4.44 5.22 14.97
CA LEU A 51 3.38 4.59 14.21
C LEU A 51 2.17 4.29 15.11
N ASN A 52 2.39 3.62 16.24
CA ASN A 52 1.34 3.32 17.21
C ASN A 52 0.68 4.61 17.76
N PHE A 53 1.49 5.61 18.11
CA PHE A 53 0.98 6.90 18.56
C PHE A 53 0.21 7.64 17.46
N GLY A 54 0.65 7.57 16.21
CA GLY A 54 -0.06 8.14 15.07
C GLY A 54 -1.46 7.55 14.90
N ILE A 55 -1.61 6.23 15.06
CA ILE A 55 -2.91 5.54 15.03
C ILE A 55 -3.81 6.06 16.16
N LEU A 56 -3.32 6.05 17.40
CA LEU A 56 -4.12 6.44 18.57
C LEU A 56 -4.49 7.93 18.54
N VAL A 57 -3.57 8.82 18.16
CA VAL A 57 -3.86 10.26 18.07
C VAL A 57 -4.92 10.55 17.01
N ARG A 58 -4.89 9.90 15.84
CA ARG A 58 -5.96 10.01 14.84
C ARG A 58 -7.31 9.53 15.35
N ASN A 59 -7.32 8.63 16.32
CA ASN A 59 -8.52 8.13 16.97
C ASN A 59 -8.85 8.85 18.28
N GLY A 60 -8.37 10.09 18.47
CA GLY A 60 -8.76 11.00 19.54
C GLY A 60 -7.98 10.85 20.85
N TYR A 61 -6.95 10.02 20.92
CA TYR A 61 -6.12 9.91 22.11
C TYR A 61 -5.19 11.12 22.25
N ARG A 62 -5.08 11.63 23.46
CA ARG A 62 -4.15 12.72 23.77
C ARG A 62 -2.74 12.19 23.99
N ILE A 63 -1.73 12.81 23.36
CA ILE A 63 -0.31 12.41 23.49
C ILE A 63 0.16 12.37 24.94
N SER A 64 -0.34 13.26 25.81
CA SER A 64 -0.02 13.28 27.23
C SER A 64 -0.49 12.02 27.98
N LYS A 65 -1.56 11.36 27.51
CA LYS A 65 -2.01 10.06 28.02
C LYS A 65 -1.10 8.96 27.50
N LEU A 66 -0.80 8.94 26.19
CA LEU A 66 0.04 7.94 25.56
C LEU A 66 1.45 7.91 26.11
N ASN A 67 2.03 9.06 26.45
CA ASN A 67 3.36 9.16 27.06
C ASN A 67 3.47 8.46 28.43
N LYS A 68 2.36 8.23 29.11
CA LYS A 68 2.29 7.56 30.42
C LYS A 68 2.01 6.06 30.33
N MET A 69 1.69 5.56 29.15
CA MET A 69 1.35 4.16 28.91
C MET A 69 2.59 3.31 28.69
N SER A 70 2.56 2.07 29.19
CA SER A 70 3.56 1.07 28.79
C SER A 70 3.37 0.66 27.33
N SER A 71 4.37 0.01 26.75
CA SER A 71 4.29 -0.50 25.36
C SER A 71 3.14 -1.50 25.20
N GLU A 72 2.89 -2.33 26.20
CA GLU A 72 1.77 -3.29 26.24
C GLU A 72 0.43 -2.57 26.24
N GLN A 73 0.26 -1.53 27.06
CA GLN A 73 -0.96 -0.73 27.12
C GLN A 73 -1.23 0.00 25.80
N VAL A 74 -0.19 0.57 25.18
CA VAL A 74 -0.30 1.19 23.87
C VAL A 74 -0.75 0.16 22.82
N TYR A 75 -0.15 -1.02 22.82
CA TYR A 75 -0.51 -2.13 21.92
C TYR A 75 -1.98 -2.55 22.11
N GLU A 76 -2.43 -2.75 23.36
CA GLU A 76 -3.82 -3.11 23.65
C GLU A 76 -4.82 -2.06 23.12
N GLU A 77 -4.52 -0.77 23.30
CA GLU A 77 -5.40 0.30 22.82
C GLU A 77 -5.38 0.39 21.28
N VAL A 78 -4.23 0.21 20.63
CA VAL A 78 -4.14 0.13 19.16
C VAL A 78 -4.96 -1.05 18.65
N THR A 79 -4.83 -2.22 19.28
CA THR A 79 -5.60 -3.42 18.92
C THR A 79 -7.11 -3.17 19.04
N LYS A 80 -7.57 -2.50 20.12
CA LYS A 80 -8.98 -2.12 20.27
C LYS A 80 -9.46 -1.17 19.17
N VAL A 81 -8.64 -0.17 18.82
CA VAL A 81 -8.97 0.78 17.75
C VAL A 81 -9.07 0.08 16.39
N LEU A 82 -8.12 -0.81 16.09
CA LEU A 82 -8.10 -1.54 14.82
C LEU A 82 -9.16 -2.65 14.74
N ALA A 83 -9.54 -3.22 15.88
CA ALA A 83 -10.60 -4.22 15.96
C ALA A 83 -12.01 -3.62 15.88
N ASN A 84 -12.14 -2.29 15.91
CA ASN A 84 -13.42 -1.59 15.97
C ASN A 84 -13.86 -1.06 14.58
N PRO A 85 -14.32 -1.96 13.70
CA PRO A 85 -15.47 -1.72 12.87
C PRO A 85 -16.40 -2.92 12.92
N GLY A 86 -17.57 -2.78 13.54
CA GLY A 86 -18.68 -3.72 13.48
C GLY A 86 -18.30 -5.19 13.68
N SER A 87 -18.57 -5.70 14.80
CA SER A 87 -18.27 -6.99 15.47
C SER A 87 -18.00 -8.29 14.66
N GLU A 88 -18.28 -8.35 13.36
CA GLU A 88 -18.03 -9.56 12.54
C GLU A 88 -16.60 -9.68 12.01
N THR A 89 -15.91 -8.55 11.83
CA THR A 89 -14.52 -8.51 11.35
C THR A 89 -13.50 -8.91 12.43
N SER A 90 -13.92 -8.95 13.68
CA SER A 90 -13.03 -9.22 14.83
C SER A 90 -12.54 -10.67 14.89
N ASP A 91 -13.36 -11.63 14.50
CA ASP A 91 -13.03 -13.07 14.63
C ASP A 91 -12.18 -13.53 13.44
N GLU A 92 -12.46 -13.06 12.23
CA GLU A 92 -11.60 -13.28 11.07
C GLU A 92 -10.22 -12.65 11.27
N MET A 93 -10.17 -11.45 11.82
CA MET A 93 -8.92 -10.75 12.11
C MET A 93 -8.05 -11.52 13.12
N LYS A 94 -8.66 -12.06 14.17
CA LYS A 94 -7.96 -12.89 15.15
C LYS A 94 -7.48 -14.20 14.54
N GLY A 95 -8.31 -14.86 13.72
CA GLY A 95 -7.95 -16.09 13.02
C GLY A 95 -6.77 -15.87 12.07
N LEU A 96 -6.82 -14.86 11.23
CA LEU A 96 -5.72 -14.50 10.32
C LEU A 96 -4.44 -14.11 11.09
N THR A 97 -4.57 -13.46 12.23
CA THR A 97 -3.41 -13.14 13.09
C THR A 97 -2.79 -14.41 13.67
N LEU A 98 -3.62 -15.34 14.13
CA LEU A 98 -3.15 -16.62 14.66
C LEU A 98 -2.45 -17.42 13.57
N SER A 99 -3.07 -17.56 12.38
CA SER A 99 -2.47 -18.27 11.24
C SER A 99 -1.10 -17.69 10.84
N MET A 100 -0.95 -16.36 10.88
CA MET A 100 0.32 -15.70 10.66
C MET A 100 1.35 -16.06 11.75
N LEU A 101 0.98 -15.95 13.03
CA LEU A 101 1.89 -16.22 14.16
C LEU A 101 2.35 -17.67 14.21
N GLU A 102 1.48 -18.61 13.85
CA GLU A 102 1.72 -20.05 13.79
C GLU A 102 2.29 -20.49 12.43
N MET A 103 2.36 -19.58 11.46
CA MET A 103 2.77 -19.85 10.07
C MET A 103 1.95 -21.00 9.44
N SER A 104 0.64 -21.03 9.74
CA SER A 104 -0.30 -22.03 9.24
C SER A 104 -0.96 -21.56 7.95
N GLU A 105 -0.58 -22.18 6.82
CA GLU A 105 -1.22 -21.93 5.52
C GLU A 105 -2.66 -22.45 5.51
N GLU A 106 -2.91 -23.62 6.10
CA GLU A 106 -4.24 -24.24 6.14
C GLU A 106 -5.27 -23.33 6.81
N ASP A 107 -4.95 -22.80 8.01
CA ASP A 107 -5.84 -21.89 8.73
C ASP A 107 -6.08 -20.57 7.99
N PHE A 108 -5.03 -20.06 7.33
CA PHE A 108 -5.16 -18.88 6.48
C PHE A 108 -6.11 -19.15 5.31
N ASP A 109 -5.91 -20.25 4.61
CA ASP A 109 -6.68 -20.63 3.43
C ASP A 109 -8.16 -20.85 3.78
N ASP A 110 -8.44 -21.54 4.87
CA ASP A 110 -9.81 -21.76 5.35
C ASP A 110 -10.56 -20.45 5.61
N ILE A 111 -9.89 -19.47 6.20
CA ILE A 111 -10.50 -18.16 6.45
C ILE A 111 -10.65 -17.40 5.14
N PHE A 112 -9.60 -17.37 4.32
CA PHE A 112 -9.58 -16.65 3.06
C PHE A 112 -10.66 -17.15 2.10
N GLU A 113 -10.76 -18.47 1.89
CA GLU A 113 -11.75 -19.08 1.00
C GLU A 113 -13.19 -18.85 1.47
N ARG A 114 -13.46 -18.97 2.78
CA ARG A 114 -14.78 -18.62 3.33
C ARG A 114 -15.16 -17.17 3.03
N GLN A 115 -14.21 -16.23 3.11
CA GLN A 115 -14.46 -14.82 2.78
C GLN A 115 -14.71 -14.64 1.28
N VAL A 116 -13.95 -15.33 0.42
CA VAL A 116 -14.16 -15.29 -1.04
C VAL A 116 -15.53 -15.84 -1.43
N ILE A 117 -15.95 -16.94 -0.83
CA ILE A 117 -17.30 -17.52 -1.05
C ILE A 117 -18.41 -16.56 -0.59
N ARG A 118 -18.22 -15.90 0.57
CA ARG A 118 -19.23 -15.01 1.17
C ARG A 118 -19.42 -13.69 0.42
N LYS A 119 -18.35 -13.07 -0.07
CA LYS A 119 -18.40 -11.69 -0.59
C LYS A 119 -17.63 -11.43 -1.88
N GLY A 120 -17.05 -12.47 -2.46
CA GLY A 120 -16.25 -12.38 -3.68
C GLY A 120 -14.81 -11.96 -3.43
N PHE A 121 -13.95 -12.21 -4.43
CA PHE A 121 -12.51 -12.04 -4.31
C PHE A 121 -12.10 -10.58 -4.04
N PHE A 122 -12.57 -9.63 -4.86
CA PHE A 122 -12.23 -8.21 -4.72
C PHE A 122 -12.56 -7.66 -3.32
N ARG A 123 -13.78 -7.93 -2.82
CA ARG A 123 -14.18 -7.48 -1.49
C ARG A 123 -13.43 -8.20 -0.37
N THR A 124 -13.04 -9.44 -0.56
CA THR A 124 -12.18 -10.14 0.40
C THR A 124 -10.84 -9.42 0.56
N ILE A 125 -10.20 -9.05 -0.54
CA ILE A 125 -8.93 -8.30 -0.48
C ILE A 125 -9.14 -6.93 0.15
N THR A 126 -10.13 -6.17 -0.27
CA THR A 126 -10.30 -4.78 0.17
C THR A 126 -10.86 -4.64 1.58
N GLU A 127 -11.77 -5.53 2.01
CA GLU A 127 -12.49 -5.43 3.29
C GLU A 127 -11.94 -6.34 4.40
N THR A 128 -11.16 -7.37 4.05
CA THR A 128 -10.56 -8.28 5.05
C THR A 128 -9.04 -8.21 5.02
N ILE A 129 -8.43 -8.43 3.85
CA ILE A 129 -6.98 -8.56 3.74
C ILE A 129 -6.26 -7.20 3.93
N TYR A 130 -6.73 -6.11 3.33
CA TYR A 130 -6.10 -4.80 3.54
C TYR A 130 -6.18 -4.31 4.99
N PRO A 131 -7.31 -4.42 5.71
CA PRO A 131 -7.32 -4.17 7.15
C PRO A 131 -6.38 -5.07 7.93
N PHE A 132 -6.30 -6.37 7.57
CA PHE A 132 -5.38 -7.32 8.18
C PHE A 132 -3.91 -6.93 7.96
N LEU A 133 -3.50 -6.59 6.73
CA LEU A 133 -2.14 -6.13 6.44
C LEU A 133 -1.76 -4.86 7.23
N ARG A 134 -2.70 -3.94 7.39
CA ARG A 134 -2.49 -2.77 8.27
C ARG A 134 -2.27 -3.18 9.71
N TYR A 135 -3.03 -4.14 10.20
CA TYR A 135 -2.88 -4.69 11.54
C TYR A 135 -1.54 -5.42 11.71
N VAL A 136 -1.13 -6.22 10.72
CA VAL A 136 0.20 -6.88 10.70
C VAL A 136 1.33 -5.86 10.80
N GLY A 137 1.25 -4.75 10.09
CA GLY A 137 2.20 -3.63 10.22
C GLY A 137 2.32 -3.11 11.66
N VAL A 138 1.18 -3.03 12.39
CA VAL A 138 1.18 -2.64 13.81
C VAL A 138 1.78 -3.74 14.69
N LEU A 139 1.48 -5.00 14.45
CA LEU A 139 2.07 -6.12 15.19
C LEU A 139 3.60 -6.14 15.02
N TRP A 140 4.08 -5.96 13.80
CA TRP A 140 5.51 -5.87 13.51
C TRP A 140 6.17 -4.69 14.24
N THR A 141 5.58 -3.50 14.15
CA THR A 141 6.12 -2.29 14.82
C THR A 141 6.10 -2.38 16.34
N SER A 142 5.27 -3.26 16.91
CA SER A 142 5.19 -3.52 18.36
C SER A 142 6.03 -4.71 18.83
N ASN A 143 6.89 -5.28 17.98
CA ASN A 143 7.66 -6.51 18.24
C ASN A 143 6.79 -7.74 18.64
N LYS A 144 5.53 -7.77 18.21
CA LYS A 144 4.59 -8.90 18.44
C LYS A 144 4.54 -9.88 17.27
N ALA A 145 5.18 -9.53 16.14
CA ALA A 145 5.39 -10.42 15.00
C ALA A 145 6.82 -10.27 14.49
N MET A 146 7.40 -11.37 14.00
CA MET A 146 8.72 -11.36 13.33
C MET A 146 8.56 -10.87 11.89
N ILE A 147 9.61 -10.25 11.33
CA ILE A 147 9.66 -9.89 9.90
C ILE A 147 9.36 -11.11 9.01
N ALA A 148 9.87 -12.29 9.39
CA ALA A 148 9.62 -13.53 8.67
C ALA A 148 8.12 -13.92 8.63
N GLN A 149 7.35 -13.64 9.69
CA GLN A 149 5.91 -13.90 9.72
C GLN A 149 5.13 -12.93 8.84
N GLU A 150 5.53 -11.66 8.83
CA GLU A 150 4.98 -10.64 7.91
C GLU A 150 5.26 -11.04 6.46
N HIS A 151 6.50 -11.37 6.10
CA HIS A 151 6.85 -11.81 4.76
C HIS A 151 6.12 -13.09 4.35
N TYR A 152 5.97 -14.04 5.27
CA TYR A 152 5.24 -15.28 5.03
C TYR A 152 3.79 -14.99 4.62
N ILE A 153 3.08 -14.21 5.44
CA ILE A 153 1.67 -13.92 5.18
C ILE A 153 1.48 -13.05 3.92
N SER A 154 2.35 -12.08 3.72
CA SER A 154 2.32 -11.23 2.52
C SER A 154 2.55 -12.04 1.24
N ASN A 155 3.45 -13.03 1.28
CA ASN A 155 3.67 -13.94 0.15
C ASN A 155 2.49 -14.90 -0.08
N LEU A 156 1.82 -15.41 0.95
CA LEU A 156 0.58 -16.19 0.77
C LEU A 156 -0.49 -15.35 0.08
N ILE A 157 -0.69 -14.11 0.51
CA ILE A 157 -1.65 -13.19 -0.12
C ILE A 157 -1.29 -12.95 -1.59
N ARG A 158 -0.02 -12.72 -1.91
CA ARG A 158 0.45 -12.58 -3.29
C ARG A 158 0.11 -13.81 -4.14
N GLN A 159 0.39 -15.00 -3.63
CA GLN A 159 0.08 -16.26 -4.32
C GLN A 159 -1.42 -16.38 -4.61
N LYS A 160 -2.30 -16.04 -3.65
CA LYS A 160 -3.75 -16.05 -3.86
C LYS A 160 -4.19 -15.08 -4.95
N ILE A 161 -3.63 -13.87 -5.00
CA ILE A 161 -3.98 -12.90 -6.04
C ILE A 161 -3.47 -13.35 -7.40
N ILE A 162 -2.23 -13.85 -7.50
CA ILE A 162 -1.67 -14.38 -8.75
C ILE A 162 -2.49 -15.56 -9.27
N ALA A 163 -2.86 -16.49 -8.39
CA ALA A 163 -3.71 -17.63 -8.76
C ALA A 163 -5.11 -17.20 -9.23
N ALA A 164 -5.67 -16.13 -8.63
CA ALA A 164 -6.93 -15.58 -9.09
C ALA A 164 -6.82 -14.93 -10.48
N ILE A 165 -5.72 -14.18 -10.74
CA ILE A 165 -5.43 -13.59 -12.06
C ILE A 165 -5.31 -14.67 -13.13
N GLU A 166 -4.62 -15.78 -12.83
CA GLU A 166 -4.38 -16.87 -13.78
C GLU A 166 -5.69 -17.60 -14.16
N ARG A 167 -6.64 -17.67 -13.23
CA ARG A 167 -7.96 -18.29 -13.50
C ARG A 167 -8.88 -17.45 -14.39
N LEU A 168 -8.59 -16.17 -14.58
CA LEU A 168 -9.37 -15.30 -15.45
C LEU A 168 -9.10 -15.62 -16.93
N SER A 169 -10.13 -15.50 -17.75
CA SER A 169 -10.03 -15.68 -19.19
C SER A 169 -8.99 -14.77 -19.82
N ILE A 170 -8.29 -15.25 -20.84
CA ILE A 170 -7.38 -14.42 -21.63
C ILE A 170 -8.24 -13.45 -22.46
N PRO A 171 -8.03 -12.13 -22.34
CA PRO A 171 -8.75 -11.16 -23.15
C PRO A 171 -8.50 -11.32 -24.65
N SER A 172 -9.37 -10.73 -25.46
CA SER A 172 -9.17 -10.67 -26.91
C SER A 172 -7.85 -9.97 -27.25
N LYS A 173 -7.21 -10.34 -28.36
CA LYS A 173 -6.00 -9.64 -28.85
C LYS A 173 -6.26 -8.17 -29.15
N ASP A 174 -7.49 -7.82 -29.51
CA ASP A 174 -7.90 -6.45 -29.79
C ASP A 174 -8.38 -5.69 -28.55
N ALA A 175 -8.36 -6.32 -27.36
CA ALA A 175 -8.70 -5.64 -26.12
C ALA A 175 -7.65 -4.56 -25.77
N PRO A 176 -8.05 -3.49 -25.05
CA PRO A 176 -7.12 -2.46 -24.65
C PRO A 176 -6.03 -3.04 -23.74
N ALA A 177 -4.83 -2.49 -23.85
CA ALA A 177 -3.66 -2.94 -23.11
C ALA A 177 -3.30 -1.97 -21.98
N ILE A 178 -2.91 -2.53 -20.85
CA ILE A 178 -2.40 -1.78 -19.70
C ILE A 178 -1.08 -2.39 -19.21
N VAL A 179 -0.10 -1.53 -18.92
CA VAL A 179 1.22 -1.92 -18.38
C VAL A 179 1.26 -1.57 -16.89
N PHE A 180 1.50 -2.58 -16.05
CA PHE A 180 1.65 -2.46 -14.60
C PHE A 180 3.11 -2.56 -14.19
N PHE A 181 3.60 -1.60 -13.42
CA PHE A 181 4.97 -1.61 -12.89
C PHE A 181 5.09 -0.82 -11.61
N LEU A 182 6.14 -1.11 -10.84
CA LEU A 182 6.59 -0.31 -9.71
C LEU A 182 7.96 0.29 -10.02
N LEU A 183 8.14 1.53 -9.65
CA LEU A 183 9.40 2.24 -9.83
C LEU A 183 10.49 1.69 -8.89
N GLU A 184 11.75 1.93 -9.23
CA GLU A 184 12.90 1.48 -8.42
C GLU A 184 12.75 1.90 -6.94
N GLY A 185 12.89 0.88 -6.07
CA GLY A 185 12.80 1.02 -4.62
C GLY A 185 11.39 1.07 -4.06
N GLU A 186 10.35 0.81 -4.86
CA GLU A 186 9.00 0.46 -4.40
C GLU A 186 8.79 -1.05 -4.59
N GLU A 187 8.49 -1.75 -3.49
CA GLU A 187 8.34 -3.21 -3.47
C GLU A 187 6.93 -3.66 -3.03
N HIS A 188 6.05 -2.71 -2.69
CA HIS A 188 4.70 -3.00 -2.20
C HIS A 188 3.73 -3.32 -3.33
N GLU A 189 3.83 -4.53 -3.88
CA GLU A 189 3.11 -4.89 -5.11
C GLU A 189 1.70 -5.49 -4.90
N ILE A 190 1.26 -5.79 -3.67
CA ILE A 190 -0.08 -6.38 -3.42
C ILE A 190 -1.19 -5.52 -4.02
N GLY A 191 -1.08 -4.20 -3.89
CA GLY A 191 -2.03 -3.28 -4.50
C GLY A 191 -2.01 -3.30 -6.03
N LEU A 192 -0.81 -3.39 -6.61
CA LEU A 192 -0.63 -3.48 -8.07
C LEU A 192 -1.19 -4.80 -8.62
N LEU A 193 -0.97 -5.92 -7.92
CA LEU A 193 -1.55 -7.21 -8.26
C LEU A 193 -3.09 -7.18 -8.21
N LEU A 194 -3.68 -6.57 -7.19
CA LEU A 194 -5.13 -6.41 -7.14
C LEU A 194 -5.66 -5.56 -8.30
N ALA A 195 -4.97 -4.47 -8.64
CA ALA A 195 -5.35 -3.64 -9.78
C ALA A 195 -5.26 -4.43 -11.10
N SER A 196 -4.23 -5.27 -11.27
CA SER A 196 -4.11 -6.13 -12.45
C SER A 196 -5.20 -7.19 -12.52
N PHE A 197 -5.62 -7.76 -11.37
CA PHE A 197 -6.78 -8.66 -11.29
C PHE A 197 -8.05 -7.97 -11.79
N VAL A 198 -8.35 -6.79 -11.27
CA VAL A 198 -9.55 -6.00 -11.65
C VAL A 198 -9.54 -5.66 -13.14
N ALA A 199 -8.41 -5.20 -13.67
CA ALA A 199 -8.30 -4.87 -15.09
C ALA A 199 -8.51 -6.10 -15.98
N LYS A 200 -7.91 -7.25 -15.64
CA LYS A 200 -8.08 -8.50 -16.41
C LYS A 200 -9.52 -9.01 -16.34
N GLU A 201 -10.16 -8.95 -15.18
CA GLU A 201 -11.58 -9.32 -14.99
C GLU A 201 -12.49 -8.47 -15.89
N MET A 202 -12.13 -7.21 -16.14
CA MET A 202 -12.83 -6.30 -17.05
C MET A 202 -12.42 -6.44 -18.51
N GLY A 203 -11.57 -7.39 -18.85
CA GLY A 203 -11.22 -7.71 -20.23
C GLY A 203 -10.02 -6.93 -20.80
N TRP A 204 -9.20 -6.28 -19.97
CA TRP A 204 -7.95 -5.64 -20.42
C TRP A 204 -6.83 -6.65 -20.64
N ASN A 205 -6.02 -6.46 -21.67
CA ASN A 205 -4.74 -7.15 -21.84
C ASN A 205 -3.72 -6.58 -20.86
N ILE A 206 -3.15 -7.46 -20.00
CA ILE A 206 -2.28 -7.07 -18.91
C ILE A 206 -0.83 -7.36 -19.27
N TYR A 207 0.03 -6.35 -19.12
CA TYR A 207 1.49 -6.49 -19.13
C TYR A 207 2.02 -6.15 -17.75
N TYR A 208 2.18 -7.18 -16.90
CA TYR A 208 2.63 -7.01 -15.52
C TYR A 208 4.16 -7.13 -15.44
N LEU A 209 4.85 -6.01 -15.25
CA LEU A 209 6.31 -5.96 -15.17
C LEU A 209 6.83 -6.12 -13.72
N GLY A 210 5.97 -5.91 -12.73
CA GLY A 210 6.34 -5.99 -11.32
C GLY A 210 7.19 -4.80 -10.84
N PHE A 211 8.14 -5.07 -9.97
CA PHE A 211 8.97 -4.05 -9.31
C PHE A 211 10.38 -3.95 -9.91
N GLY A 212 11.06 -2.82 -9.64
CA GLY A 212 12.46 -2.61 -9.99
C GLY A 212 12.73 -2.42 -11.48
N VAL A 213 11.74 -2.01 -12.28
CA VAL A 213 11.91 -1.84 -13.73
C VAL A 213 12.50 -0.47 -14.04
N PRO A 214 13.68 -0.40 -14.71
CA PRO A 214 14.27 0.87 -15.12
C PRO A 214 13.37 1.63 -16.11
N VAL A 215 13.31 2.97 -15.98
CA VAL A 215 12.51 3.85 -16.85
C VAL A 215 12.77 3.60 -18.34
N ALA A 216 14.04 3.41 -18.73
CA ALA A 216 14.40 3.13 -20.11
C ALA A 216 13.78 1.83 -20.68
N ASN A 217 13.56 0.83 -19.81
CA ASN A 217 12.91 -0.41 -20.20
C ASN A 217 11.39 -0.25 -20.27
N ILE A 218 10.80 0.55 -19.35
CA ILE A 218 9.37 0.90 -19.44
C ILE A 218 9.07 1.58 -20.77
N ARG A 219 9.87 2.56 -21.20
CA ARG A 219 9.73 3.23 -22.51
C ARG A 219 9.77 2.26 -23.68
N LYS A 220 10.69 1.30 -23.68
CA LYS A 220 10.74 0.24 -24.71
C LYS A 220 9.50 -0.63 -24.75
N VAL A 221 8.94 -0.93 -23.57
CA VAL A 221 7.67 -1.69 -23.50
C VAL A 221 6.51 -0.85 -24.03
N ILE A 222 6.46 0.46 -23.75
CA ILE A 222 5.46 1.36 -24.33
C ILE A 222 5.55 1.35 -25.87
N GLU A 223 6.74 1.49 -26.44
CA GLU A 223 6.98 1.46 -27.88
C GLU A 223 6.60 0.10 -28.52
N GLN A 224 6.81 -1.01 -27.81
CA GLN A 224 6.53 -2.36 -28.31
C GLN A 224 5.06 -2.76 -28.19
N VAL A 225 4.41 -2.36 -27.11
CA VAL A 225 3.06 -2.82 -26.73
C VAL A 225 1.99 -1.82 -27.19
N GLU A 226 2.36 -0.54 -27.34
CA GLU A 226 1.45 0.58 -27.61
C GLU A 226 0.22 0.56 -26.67
N PRO A 227 0.43 0.56 -25.32
CA PRO A 227 -0.66 0.40 -24.39
C PRO A 227 -1.52 1.68 -24.32
N GLN A 228 -2.78 1.52 -24.03
CA GLN A 228 -3.70 2.62 -23.78
C GLN A 228 -3.51 3.25 -22.40
N LEU A 229 -2.92 2.48 -21.47
CA LEU A 229 -2.82 2.88 -20.07
C LEU A 229 -1.56 2.34 -19.41
N LEU A 230 -0.94 3.17 -18.58
CA LEU A 230 0.09 2.77 -17.62
C LEU A 230 -0.48 2.79 -16.20
N MET A 231 0.00 1.93 -15.32
CA MET A 231 -0.36 1.93 -13.91
C MET A 231 0.84 1.72 -13.01
N THR A 232 1.02 2.62 -12.03
CA THR A 232 2.01 2.48 -10.97
C THR A 232 1.43 2.87 -9.60
N MET A 233 2.15 2.49 -8.54
CA MET A 233 1.78 2.82 -7.16
C MET A 233 2.97 3.34 -6.37
N PHE A 234 2.70 4.24 -5.42
CA PHE A 234 3.68 4.78 -4.48
C PHE A 234 3.17 4.59 -3.05
N VAL A 235 3.55 3.50 -2.43
CA VAL A 235 3.25 3.24 -1.01
C VAL A 235 4.31 3.89 -0.13
N THR A 236 5.57 3.78 -0.55
CA THR A 236 6.71 4.42 0.12
C THR A 236 6.84 5.88 -0.31
N PRO A 237 7.05 6.82 0.63
CA PRO A 237 7.18 8.24 0.28
C PRO A 237 8.45 8.53 -0.52
N LYS A 238 8.31 8.87 -1.77
CA LYS A 238 9.41 9.31 -2.66
C LYS A 238 9.11 10.65 -3.33
N VAL A 239 8.38 11.51 -2.64
CA VAL A 239 7.82 12.77 -3.13
C VAL A 239 8.76 13.58 -4.03
N ASN A 240 10.07 13.61 -3.73
CA ASN A 240 11.04 14.44 -4.48
C ASN A 240 11.44 13.88 -5.87
N LYS A 241 11.05 12.64 -6.21
CA LYS A 241 11.45 12.03 -7.49
C LYS A 241 10.27 11.59 -8.36
N VAL A 242 9.06 11.60 -7.83
CA VAL A 242 7.87 11.07 -8.53
C VAL A 242 7.65 11.79 -9.86
N ASN A 243 7.61 13.11 -9.86
CA ASN A 243 7.38 13.88 -11.10
C ASN A 243 8.49 13.67 -12.13
N SER A 244 9.77 13.62 -11.72
CA SER A 244 10.86 13.36 -12.66
C SER A 244 10.80 11.97 -13.29
N PHE A 245 10.28 10.96 -12.61
CA PHE A 245 10.02 9.65 -13.18
C PHE A 245 8.86 9.68 -14.16
N ILE A 246 7.76 10.37 -13.80
CA ILE A 246 6.58 10.51 -14.66
C ILE A 246 6.97 11.24 -15.94
N ASP A 247 7.66 12.37 -15.83
CA ASP A 247 8.13 13.17 -16.97
C ASP A 247 9.01 12.34 -17.88
N ALA A 248 9.97 11.59 -17.33
CA ALA A 248 10.87 10.74 -18.10
C ALA A 248 10.16 9.56 -18.82
N ILE A 249 9.05 9.05 -18.26
CA ILE A 249 8.23 7.99 -18.89
C ILE A 249 7.36 8.59 -19.98
N LEU A 250 6.73 9.73 -19.73
CA LEU A 250 5.78 10.37 -20.66
C LEU A 250 6.47 11.17 -21.77
N GLU A 251 7.76 11.50 -21.64
CA GLU A 251 8.50 12.25 -22.67
C GLU A 251 8.40 11.59 -24.05
N GLY A 252 7.68 12.23 -24.97
CA GLY A 252 7.45 11.74 -26.33
C GLY A 252 6.42 10.61 -26.45
N ASN A 253 5.71 10.26 -25.38
CA ASN A 253 4.65 9.26 -25.37
C ASN A 253 3.29 9.90 -25.10
N ASP A 254 2.29 9.55 -25.89
CA ASP A 254 0.90 9.96 -25.70
C ASP A 254 0.10 8.78 -25.11
N VAL A 255 0.38 8.46 -23.83
CA VAL A 255 -0.27 7.37 -23.10
C VAL A 255 -0.83 7.89 -21.79
N SER A 256 -2.04 7.45 -21.43
CA SER A 256 -2.63 7.79 -20.13
C SER A 256 -1.90 7.05 -19.01
N PHE A 257 -1.72 7.72 -17.86
CA PHE A 257 -0.96 7.17 -16.73
C PHE A 257 -1.77 7.24 -15.43
N MET A 258 -2.22 6.09 -14.96
CA MET A 258 -2.83 5.96 -13.63
C MET A 258 -1.77 5.86 -12.54
N ILE A 259 -1.97 6.62 -11.47
CA ILE A 259 -1.05 6.67 -10.34
C ILE A 259 -1.86 6.52 -9.05
N SER A 260 -1.51 5.55 -8.22
CA SER A 260 -2.07 5.36 -6.88
C SER A 260 -1.01 5.54 -5.80
N GLY A 261 -1.46 5.84 -4.59
CA GLY A 261 -0.55 6.01 -3.45
C GLY A 261 -1.25 6.64 -2.24
N SER A 262 -0.45 7.05 -1.27
CA SER A 262 -0.97 7.86 -0.16
C SER A 262 -1.44 9.23 -0.68
N GLU A 263 -2.38 9.86 0.02
CA GLU A 263 -2.89 11.20 -0.31
C GLU A 263 -1.74 12.20 -0.53
N GLU A 264 -0.75 12.17 0.35
CA GLU A 264 0.43 13.03 0.29
C GLU A 264 1.27 12.81 -0.99
N ASN A 265 1.45 11.55 -1.41
CA ASN A 265 2.13 11.22 -2.65
C ASN A 265 1.34 11.70 -3.87
N LEU A 266 0.01 11.54 -3.84
CA LEU A 266 -0.86 11.96 -4.93
C LEU A 266 -0.97 13.49 -5.03
N GLU A 267 -0.96 14.21 -3.91
CA GLU A 267 -0.90 15.68 -3.90
C GLU A 267 0.39 16.22 -4.53
N ALA A 268 1.52 15.51 -4.33
CA ALA A 268 2.82 15.89 -4.88
C ALA A 268 2.95 15.64 -6.39
N VAL A 269 2.10 14.78 -6.97
CA VAL A 269 2.08 14.52 -8.41
C VAL A 269 1.50 15.72 -9.15
N THR A 270 2.27 16.26 -10.11
CA THR A 270 1.83 17.35 -10.98
C THR A 270 0.62 16.92 -11.79
N ASN A 271 -0.42 17.75 -11.83
CA ASN A 271 -1.60 17.47 -12.63
C ASN A 271 -1.30 17.69 -14.13
N SER A 272 -1.69 16.73 -14.95
CA SER A 272 -1.74 16.85 -16.40
C SER A 272 -2.91 16.06 -16.94
N ASP A 273 -3.31 16.31 -18.17
CA ASP A 273 -4.43 15.59 -18.81
C ASP A 273 -4.15 14.09 -18.99
N GLN A 274 -2.87 13.71 -19.04
CA GLN A 274 -2.43 12.33 -19.13
C GLN A 274 -2.45 11.58 -17.78
N ILE A 275 -2.52 12.29 -16.63
CA ILE A 275 -2.37 11.69 -15.31
C ILE A 275 -3.73 11.52 -14.63
N LEU A 276 -4.04 10.26 -14.30
CA LEU A 276 -5.25 9.86 -13.57
C LEU A 276 -4.86 9.40 -12.16
N LYS A 277 -5.17 10.22 -11.14
CA LYS A 277 -4.91 9.87 -9.74
C LYS A 277 -5.95 8.87 -9.24
N VAL A 278 -5.50 7.83 -8.53
CA VAL A 278 -6.34 6.75 -8.00
C VAL A 278 -6.23 6.72 -6.48
N HIS A 279 -7.34 7.00 -5.79
CA HIS A 279 -7.38 7.17 -4.34
C HIS A 279 -7.78 5.89 -3.57
N SER A 280 -8.37 4.92 -4.25
CA SER A 280 -8.80 3.66 -3.63
C SER A 280 -8.96 2.54 -4.66
N PRO A 281 -9.03 1.26 -4.23
CA PRO A 281 -9.36 0.16 -5.14
C PRO A 281 -10.69 0.32 -5.88
N SER A 282 -11.71 0.86 -5.21
CA SER A 282 -13.01 1.11 -5.83
C SER A 282 -12.97 2.27 -6.83
N ASP A 283 -12.16 3.30 -6.56
CA ASP A 283 -11.91 4.39 -7.52
C ASP A 283 -11.17 3.87 -8.76
N PHE A 284 -10.17 2.99 -8.59
CA PHE A 284 -9.53 2.29 -9.70
C PHE A 284 -10.55 1.51 -10.53
N GLN A 285 -11.38 0.71 -9.87
CA GLN A 285 -12.41 -0.10 -10.53
C GLN A 285 -13.33 0.77 -11.39
N SER A 286 -13.84 1.87 -10.84
CA SER A 286 -14.73 2.78 -11.57
C SER A 286 -14.05 3.44 -12.77
N LYS A 287 -12.80 3.87 -12.63
CA LYS A 287 -12.04 4.51 -13.70
C LYS A 287 -11.71 3.53 -14.84
N ILE A 288 -11.27 2.31 -14.50
CA ILE A 288 -10.91 1.31 -15.52
C ILE A 288 -12.13 0.82 -16.29
N GLU A 289 -13.30 0.73 -15.64
CA GLU A 289 -14.58 0.40 -16.29
C GLU A 289 -15.02 1.49 -17.27
N SER A 290 -14.91 2.77 -16.87
CA SER A 290 -15.21 3.90 -17.73
C SER A 290 -14.32 3.91 -18.97
N LEU A 291 -13.00 3.80 -18.79
CA LEU A 291 -12.04 3.78 -19.90
C LEU A 291 -12.26 2.58 -20.84
N HIS A 292 -12.57 1.41 -20.32
CA HIS A 292 -12.87 0.23 -21.13
C HIS A 292 -14.14 0.46 -21.99
N THR A 293 -15.16 1.06 -21.42
CA THR A 293 -16.41 1.38 -22.11
C THR A 293 -16.16 2.38 -23.24
N ASP A 294 -15.36 3.42 -22.99
CA ASP A 294 -15.06 4.44 -24.00
C ASP A 294 -14.20 3.87 -25.14
N PHE A 295 -13.26 2.99 -24.83
CA PHE A 295 -12.48 2.28 -25.84
C PHE A 295 -13.37 1.41 -26.77
N LEU A 296 -14.36 0.71 -26.22
CA LEU A 296 -15.28 -0.10 -27.00
C LEU A 296 -16.20 0.72 -27.90
N LYS A 297 -16.51 2.00 -27.57
CA LYS A 297 -17.31 2.90 -28.41
C LYS A 297 -16.52 3.48 -29.59
N LEU A 298 -15.19 3.53 -29.48
CA LEU A 298 -14.31 4.09 -30.53
C LEU A 298 -13.95 3.08 -31.62
N LYS A 299 -14.27 1.80 -31.43
CA LYS A 299 -14.18 0.71 -32.41
C LYS A 299 -15.52 0.45 -33.11
#